data_840d04163e8b938c02becf2e63ad80ad
#
_entry.id   840d04163e8b938c02becf2e63ad80ad
#
_cell.length_a   1.000
_cell.length_b   1.000
_cell.length_c   1.000
_cell.angle_alpha   90.00
_cell.angle_beta   90.00
_cell.angle_gamma   90.00
#
_symmetry.space_group_name_H-M   'P 1'
#
loop_
_entity.id
_entity.type
_entity.pdbx_description
1 polymer ?
#
loop_
_entity_poly.entity_id
_entity_poly.type
_entity_poly.pdbx_seq_one_letter_code
_entity_poly.pdbx_strand_id
1 'polypeptide(L)'
;MIAAQISYEFVRIHPFVNFNGRMSRLLLQMVMRCFGIDFCVVLKGNKKSRHRYMESLRRANAINNHDNFNSIHLEPYATLIAMSLCEGFENINANLKLADLPLIGSE
;
A
#
# COMPACT_ATOMS: atom_id res chain seq x y z
N MET A 1 1.87 4.65 9.55
CA MET A 1 0.70 4.83 8.66
C MET A 1 -0.39 3.84 9.03
N ILE A 2 -1.59 4.33 9.36
CA ILE A 2 -2.72 3.51 9.83
C ILE A 2 -3.16 2.52 8.75
N ALA A 3 -3.24 2.97 7.49
CA ALA A 3 -3.66 2.11 6.38
C ALA A 3 -2.72 0.91 6.20
N ALA A 4 -1.42 1.14 6.29
CA ALA A 4 -0.43 0.07 6.20
C ALA A 4 -0.57 -0.92 7.36
N GLN A 5 -0.81 -0.41 8.57
CA GLN A 5 -0.98 -1.24 9.75
C GLN A 5 -2.21 -2.14 9.63
N ILE A 6 -3.35 -1.59 9.24
CA ILE A 6 -4.59 -2.35 9.08
C ILE A 6 -4.43 -3.43 8.01
N SER A 7 -3.87 -3.06 6.87
CA SER A 7 -3.65 -3.98 5.75
C SER A 7 -2.69 -5.12 6.13
N TYR A 8 -1.58 -4.77 6.78
CA TYR A 8 -0.59 -5.75 7.22
C TYR A 8 -1.15 -6.72 8.27
N GLU A 9 -1.84 -6.18 9.28
CA GLU A 9 -2.44 -7.02 10.33
C GLU A 9 -3.48 -7.98 9.75
N PHE A 10 -4.26 -7.55 8.77
CA PHE A 10 -5.23 -8.42 8.13
C PHE A 10 -4.56 -9.61 7.45
N VAL A 11 -3.50 -9.38 6.69
CA VAL A 11 -2.74 -10.46 6.04
C VAL A 11 -2.14 -11.40 7.09
N ARG A 12 -1.63 -10.83 8.19
CA ARG A 12 -0.98 -11.58 9.25
C ARG A 12 -1.96 -12.49 9.99
N ILE A 13 -3.15 -11.97 10.31
CA ILE A 13 -4.22 -12.74 10.98
C ILE A 13 -4.73 -13.87 10.08
N HIS A 14 -4.80 -13.61 8.78
CA HIS A 14 -5.18 -14.59 7.77
C HIS A 14 -6.55 -15.22 8.06
N PRO A 15 -7.63 -14.40 8.20
CA PRO A 15 -8.91 -14.90 8.70
C PRO A 15 -9.67 -15.80 7.73
N PHE A 16 -9.39 -15.70 6.42
CA PHE A 16 -10.08 -16.50 5.41
C PHE A 16 -9.20 -17.62 4.88
N VAL A 17 -9.82 -18.65 4.29
CA VAL A 17 -9.07 -19.71 3.62
C VAL A 17 -8.33 -19.19 2.39
N ASN A 18 -9.00 -18.31 1.62
CA ASN A 18 -8.46 -17.71 0.39
C ASN A 18 -8.71 -16.21 0.38
N PHE A 19 -8.03 -15.50 -0.53
CA PHE A 19 -8.24 -14.08 -0.83
C PHE A 19 -7.83 -13.11 0.28
N ASN A 20 -7.03 -13.53 1.25
CA ASN A 20 -6.56 -12.64 2.32
C ASN A 20 -5.74 -11.46 1.79
N GLY A 21 -4.88 -11.71 0.81
CA GLY A 21 -4.11 -10.64 0.17
C GLY A 21 -4.99 -9.64 -0.57
N ARG A 22 -5.99 -10.12 -1.30
CA ARG A 22 -6.95 -9.26 -2.02
C ARG A 22 -7.76 -8.41 -1.05
N MET A 23 -8.27 -9.01 0.02
CA MET A 23 -9.02 -8.29 1.05
C MET A 23 -8.15 -7.28 1.78
N SER A 24 -6.92 -7.63 2.09
CA SER A 24 -5.94 -6.73 2.70
C SER A 24 -5.72 -5.48 1.84
N ARG A 25 -5.51 -5.67 0.54
CA ARG A 25 -5.32 -4.55 -0.39
C ARG A 25 -6.58 -3.71 -0.55
N LEU A 26 -7.75 -4.34 -0.53
CA LEU A 26 -9.03 -3.62 -0.56
C LEU A 26 -9.22 -2.77 0.70
N LEU A 27 -8.91 -3.33 1.86
CA LEU A 27 -8.95 -2.58 3.13
C LEU A 27 -7.99 -1.38 3.09
N LEU A 28 -6.80 -1.55 2.54
CA LEU A 28 -5.85 -0.45 2.36
C LEU A 28 -6.47 0.68 1.55
N GLN A 29 -7.10 0.37 0.41
CA GLN A 29 -7.75 1.36 -0.43
C GLN A 29 -8.90 2.07 0.31
N MET A 30 -9.71 1.32 1.03
CA MET A 30 -10.84 1.89 1.79
C MET A 30 -10.36 2.87 2.87
N VAL A 31 -9.33 2.50 3.62
CA VAL A 31 -8.77 3.37 4.67
C VAL A 31 -8.15 4.61 4.04
N MET A 32 -7.40 4.46 2.95
CA MET A 32 -6.80 5.60 2.25
C MET A 32 -7.84 6.56 1.72
N ARG A 33 -8.96 6.03 1.21
CA ARG A 33 -10.07 6.86 0.73
C ARG A 33 -10.66 7.69 1.88
N CYS A 34 -10.75 7.14 3.07
CA CYS A 34 -11.19 7.87 4.27
C CYS A 34 -10.28 9.05 4.59
N PHE A 35 -9.00 8.99 4.21
CA PHE A 35 -8.04 10.07 4.39
C PHE A 35 -7.87 10.96 3.15
N GLY A 36 -8.79 10.87 2.19
CA GLY A 36 -8.80 11.75 1.02
C GLY A 36 -8.04 11.27 -0.20
N ILE A 37 -7.58 10.01 -0.21
CA ILE A 37 -6.91 9.42 -1.38
C ILE A 37 -7.99 8.77 -2.25
N ASP A 38 -8.39 9.45 -3.32
CA ASP A 38 -9.51 9.03 -4.16
C ASP A 38 -9.11 8.14 -5.35
N PHE A 39 -7.83 7.86 -5.52
CA PHE A 39 -7.37 6.99 -6.58
C PHE A 39 -6.86 5.66 -6.04
N CYS A 40 -6.85 4.64 -6.88
CA CYS A 40 -6.38 3.32 -6.50
C CYS A 40 -4.86 3.26 -6.44
N VAL A 41 -4.33 2.81 -5.32
CA VAL A 41 -2.89 2.59 -5.14
C VAL A 41 -2.56 1.18 -5.63
N VAL A 42 -1.77 1.09 -6.70
CA VAL A 42 -1.44 -0.20 -7.32
C VAL A 42 -0.20 -0.79 -6.67
N LEU A 43 -0.38 -1.86 -5.90
CA LEU A 43 0.72 -2.57 -5.24
C LEU A 43 1.17 -3.80 -6.04
N LYS A 44 0.30 -4.35 -6.87
CA LYS A 44 0.51 -5.64 -7.51
C LYS A 44 -0.03 -5.61 -8.95
N GLY A 45 0.42 -4.61 -9.72
CA GLY A 45 -0.06 -4.38 -11.08
C GLY A 45 0.64 -5.22 -12.14
N ASN A 46 1.91 -5.56 -11.95
CA ASN A 46 2.68 -6.37 -12.88
C ASN A 46 3.63 -7.31 -12.12
N LYS A 47 4.42 -8.10 -12.84
CA LYS A 47 5.32 -9.08 -12.23
C LYS A 47 6.36 -8.43 -11.30
N LYS A 48 6.93 -7.29 -11.71
CA LYS A 48 7.92 -6.56 -10.93
C LYS A 48 7.30 -5.97 -9.65
N SER A 49 6.16 -5.33 -9.74
CA SER A 49 5.47 -4.77 -8.57
C SER A 49 4.97 -5.86 -7.64
N ARG A 50 4.54 -7.00 -8.19
CA ARG A 50 4.15 -8.18 -7.40
C ARG A 50 5.33 -8.69 -6.57
N HIS A 51 6.51 -8.80 -7.17
CA HIS A 51 7.72 -9.23 -6.45
C HIS A 51 8.07 -8.25 -5.34
N ARG A 52 8.02 -6.96 -5.61
CA ARG A 52 8.28 -5.89 -4.66
C ARG A 52 7.31 -5.94 -3.48
N TYR A 53 6.03 -6.16 -3.76
CA TYR A 53 4.99 -6.29 -2.75
C TYR A 53 5.23 -7.50 -1.83
N MET A 54 5.48 -8.67 -2.42
CA MET A 54 5.73 -9.89 -1.65
C MET A 54 7.00 -9.78 -0.81
N GLU A 55 8.05 -9.16 -1.35
CA GLU A 55 9.31 -8.94 -0.64
C GLU A 55 9.12 -7.99 0.56
N SER A 56 8.33 -6.94 0.41
CA SER A 56 8.08 -6.00 1.51
C SER A 56 7.35 -6.68 2.67
N LEU A 57 6.39 -7.53 2.38
CA LEU A 57 5.68 -8.31 3.39
C LEU A 57 6.62 -9.31 4.07
N ARG A 58 7.46 -9.97 3.31
CA ARG A 58 8.44 -10.93 3.84
C ARG A 58 9.41 -10.25 4.80
N ARG A 59 9.92 -9.07 4.43
CA ARG A 59 10.81 -8.30 5.29
C ARG A 59 10.13 -7.86 6.58
N ALA A 60 8.91 -7.37 6.50
CA ALA A 60 8.14 -6.98 7.68
C ALA A 60 7.91 -8.18 8.60
N ASN A 61 7.56 -9.33 8.06
CA ASN A 61 7.37 -10.55 8.82
C ASN A 61 8.66 -11.00 9.51
N ALA A 62 9.79 -10.92 8.84
CA ALA A 62 11.08 -11.28 9.41
C ALA A 62 11.44 -10.43 10.61
N ILE A 63 11.21 -9.11 10.53
CA ILE A 63 11.44 -8.18 11.62
C ILE A 63 10.52 -8.49 12.79
N ASN A 64 9.23 -8.66 12.53
CA ASN A 64 8.22 -8.86 13.57
C ASN A 64 8.35 -10.20 14.27
N ASN A 65 8.84 -11.23 13.58
CA ASN A 65 9.05 -12.55 14.17
C ASN A 65 10.22 -12.59 15.16
N HIS A 66 11.17 -11.66 15.04
CA HIS A 66 12.32 -11.56 15.93
C HIS A 66 12.09 -10.60 17.09
N ASP A 67 11.05 -9.79 17.01
CA ASP A 67 10.78 -8.76 18.01
C ASP A 67 9.70 -9.22 19.00
N ASN A 68 9.90 -8.86 20.29
CA ASN A 68 8.93 -9.16 21.34
C ASN A 68 7.80 -8.14 21.32
N PHE A 69 6.67 -8.53 20.81
CA PHE A 69 5.29 -8.13 21.07
C PHE A 69 4.90 -6.66 21.29
N ASN A 70 5.81 -5.72 21.49
CA ASN A 70 5.43 -4.36 21.92
C ASN A 70 5.32 -3.33 20.80
N SER A 71 5.81 -3.64 19.60
CA SER A 71 5.64 -2.77 18.44
C SER A 71 5.74 -3.59 17.15
N ILE A 72 4.87 -3.27 16.22
CA ILE A 72 4.88 -3.89 14.89
C ILE A 72 5.70 -3.00 13.98
N HIS A 73 6.75 -3.56 13.39
CA HIS A 73 7.62 -2.85 12.47
C HIS A 73 7.08 -3.01 11.04
N LEU A 74 6.62 -1.91 10.47
CA LEU A 74 5.98 -1.89 9.14
C LEU A 74 6.82 -1.14 8.11
N GLU A 75 8.03 -0.72 8.45
CA GLU A 75 8.83 0.14 7.58
C GLU A 75 8.96 -0.33 6.13
N PRO A 76 9.29 -1.61 5.85
CA PRO A 76 9.39 -2.05 4.46
C PRO A 76 8.06 -1.95 3.71
N TYR A 77 6.97 -2.30 4.37
CA TYR A 77 5.64 -2.28 3.77
C TYR A 77 5.11 -0.86 3.62
N ALA A 78 5.27 -0.04 4.67
CA ALA A 78 4.86 1.36 4.63
C ALA A 78 5.65 2.15 3.58
N THR A 79 6.95 1.86 3.42
CA THR A 79 7.78 2.47 2.38
C THR A 79 7.27 2.12 0.99
N LEU A 80 6.91 0.86 0.76
CA LEU A 80 6.33 0.44 -0.52
C LEU A 80 5.03 1.20 -0.82
N ILE A 81 4.16 1.33 0.17
CA ILE A 81 2.89 2.04 0.01
C ILE A 81 3.14 3.51 -0.30
N ALA A 82 4.07 4.16 0.41
CA ALA A 82 4.42 5.55 0.17
C ALA A 82 4.97 5.76 -1.25
N MET A 83 5.85 4.87 -1.71
CA MET A 83 6.36 4.92 -3.07
C MET A 83 5.25 4.74 -4.11
N SER A 84 4.33 3.81 -3.86
CA SER A 84 3.20 3.56 -4.76
C SER A 84 2.24 4.74 -4.81
N LEU A 85 2.05 5.44 -3.69
CA LEU A 85 1.28 6.69 -3.65
C LEU A 85 1.93 7.76 -4.51
N CYS A 86 3.25 7.96 -4.38
CA CYS A 86 3.98 8.93 -5.20
C CYS A 86 3.86 8.61 -6.69
N GLU A 87 4.03 7.35 -7.07
CA GLU A 87 3.87 6.90 -8.44
C GLU A 87 2.45 7.17 -8.96
N GLY A 88 1.43 6.93 -8.12
CA GLY A 88 0.04 7.22 -8.45
C GLY A 88 -0.21 8.70 -8.71
N PHE A 89 0.29 9.58 -7.86
CA PHE A 89 0.20 11.03 -8.06
C PHE A 89 0.91 11.47 -9.34
N GLU A 90 2.11 10.96 -9.59
CA GLU A 90 2.87 11.27 -10.79
C GLU A 90 2.12 10.85 -12.06
N ASN A 91 1.54 9.65 -12.07
CA ASN A 91 0.77 9.14 -13.21
C ASN A 91 -0.48 9.99 -13.47
N ILE A 92 -1.21 10.37 -12.42
CA ILE A 92 -2.39 11.22 -12.55
C ILE A 92 -1.98 12.59 -13.08
N ASN A 93 -0.92 13.19 -12.53
CA ASN A 93 -0.46 14.49 -12.97
C ASN A 93 0.04 14.46 -14.43
N ALA A 94 0.70 13.38 -14.86
CA ALA A 94 1.10 13.20 -16.23
C ALA A 94 -0.12 13.17 -17.17
N ASN A 95 -1.16 12.47 -16.79
CA ASN A 95 -2.41 12.39 -17.56
C ASN A 95 -3.14 13.73 -17.59
N LEU A 96 -3.19 14.44 -16.47
CA LEU A 96 -3.78 15.77 -16.39
C LEU A 96 -3.02 16.78 -17.26
N LYS A 97 -1.70 16.70 -17.29
CA LYS A 97 -0.87 17.53 -18.13
C LYS A 97 -1.14 17.28 -19.63
N LEU A 98 -1.28 16.01 -20.02
CA LEU A 98 -1.63 15.64 -21.39
C LEU A 98 -3.02 16.15 -21.79
N ALA A 99 -3.95 16.18 -20.82
CA ALA A 99 -5.31 16.70 -21.03
C ALA A 99 -5.44 18.21 -20.84
N ASP A 100 -4.34 18.90 -20.55
CA ASP A 100 -4.29 20.35 -20.29
C ASP A 100 -5.19 20.77 -19.11
N LEU A 101 -5.17 19.96 -18.03
CA LEU A 101 -5.93 20.21 -16.82
C LEU A 101 -5.00 20.57 -15.66
N PRO A 102 -5.54 21.23 -14.59
CA PRO A 102 -4.75 21.55 -13.42
C PRO A 102 -4.16 20.29 -12.75
N LEU A 103 -2.91 20.40 -12.28
CA LEU A 103 -2.24 19.32 -11.59
C LEU A 103 -2.69 19.22 -10.14
N ILE A 104 -2.62 18.01 -9.58
CA ILE A 104 -2.90 17.78 -8.16
C ILE A 104 -1.80 18.45 -7.33
N GLY A 105 -2.22 19.23 -6.32
CA GLY A 105 -1.30 19.93 -5.44
C GLY A 105 -0.77 21.25 -5.97
N SER A 106 -1.13 21.64 -7.20
CA SER A 106 -0.83 22.95 -7.74
C SER A 106 -2.01 23.90 -7.47
N GLU A 107 -1.72 25.02 -6.88
CA GLU A 107 -2.70 26.08 -6.65
C GLU A 107 -2.36 27.31 -7.49
#